data_11fb41cc243d3dab2881c2b67d520c0c
#
_entry.id   11fb41cc243d3dab2881c2b67d520c0c
#
_cell.length_a   1.000
_cell.length_b   1.000
_cell.length_c   1.000
_cell.angle_alpha   90.00
_cell.angle_beta   90.00
_cell.angle_gamma   90.00
#
_symmetry.space_group_name_H-M   'P 1'
#
loop_
_entity.id
_entity.type
_entity.pdbx_description
1 polymer ?
#
loop_
_entity_poly.entity_id
_entity_poly.type
_entity_poly.pdbx_seq_one_letter_code
_entity_poly.pdbx_strand_id
1 'polypeptide(L)'
;VRKAVRAVKPAVVSVCDDGFKGFWIPFLLTGCGCPVVYERHVSRLIQADGLKSSALMKLEFALMRFLGKRFSRFVVLTPGNREEWPMANVEVIPNPLPFYPEAPSSGKEKRVIAVGKVSPQKNYGALLAAWKKAHGKFPEWKLELFGAERDGGKLREEIRREGLEESFLLHPPTRRIMREYLRSSICAMSSRYEGFGMMLAEAMACGVPCVAFDCPCGPGDIIRHGEDGLLARPGKVAELASALELLMGNEKLRSSMAAKARENVKRYAAETVAAQWDGLFRRILQERKGGKP
;
A
#
# COMPACT_ATOMS: atom_id res chain seq x y z
N VAL A 1 24.60 -16.98 0.01
CA VAL A 1 23.31 -17.55 -0.44
C VAL A 1 23.47 -19.00 -0.85
N ARG A 2 24.25 -19.34 -1.91
CA ARG A 2 24.36 -20.72 -2.45
C ARG A 2 24.80 -21.76 -1.41
N LYS A 3 25.77 -21.45 -0.55
CA LYS A 3 26.23 -22.35 0.53
C LYS A 3 25.10 -22.66 1.52
N ALA A 4 24.33 -21.63 1.92
CA ALA A 4 23.20 -21.80 2.84
C ALA A 4 22.08 -22.65 2.21
N VAL A 5 21.70 -22.37 0.95
CA VAL A 5 20.66 -23.13 0.25
C VAL A 5 21.05 -24.61 0.07
N ARG A 6 22.32 -24.91 -0.21
CA ARG A 6 22.83 -26.30 -0.28
C ARG A 6 22.79 -27.02 1.06
N ALA A 7 23.04 -26.30 2.16
CA ALA A 7 23.01 -26.88 3.50
C ALA A 7 21.57 -27.15 3.97
N VAL A 8 20.66 -26.20 3.76
CA VAL A 8 19.24 -26.28 4.20
C VAL A 8 18.40 -27.15 3.27
N LYS A 9 18.74 -27.24 1.97
CA LYS A 9 17.98 -27.92 0.92
C LYS A 9 16.49 -27.55 0.90
N PRO A 10 16.12 -26.26 0.84
CA PRO A 10 14.74 -25.83 0.88
C PRO A 10 13.96 -26.33 -0.34
N ALA A 11 12.66 -26.56 -0.17
CA ALA A 11 11.77 -26.93 -1.26
C ALA A 11 11.55 -25.77 -2.26
N VAL A 12 11.47 -24.53 -1.75
CA VAL A 12 11.33 -23.28 -2.50
C VAL A 12 12.18 -22.21 -1.82
N VAL A 13 12.75 -21.29 -2.60
CA VAL A 13 13.40 -20.07 -2.09
C VAL A 13 12.54 -18.88 -2.47
N SER A 14 12.09 -18.10 -1.48
CA SER A 14 11.45 -16.80 -1.74
C SER A 14 12.45 -15.67 -1.51
N VAL A 15 12.43 -14.70 -2.43
CA VAL A 15 13.29 -13.51 -2.44
C VAL A 15 12.41 -12.29 -2.34
N CYS A 16 12.39 -11.65 -1.18
CA CYS A 16 11.73 -10.37 -0.96
C CYS A 16 12.75 -9.26 -1.17
N ASP A 17 12.65 -8.53 -2.27
CA ASP A 17 13.55 -7.42 -2.61
C ASP A 17 12.84 -6.40 -3.50
N ASP A 18 12.99 -5.12 -3.18
CA ASP A 18 12.41 -4.01 -3.93
C ASP A 18 13.40 -3.35 -4.90
N GLY A 19 14.65 -3.83 -4.88
CA GLY A 19 15.73 -3.33 -5.71
C GLY A 19 16.09 -4.26 -6.88
N PHE A 20 17.32 -4.09 -7.35
CA PHE A 20 17.87 -4.88 -8.47
C PHE A 20 18.66 -6.11 -8.01
N LYS A 21 19.08 -6.16 -6.75
CA LYS A 21 19.98 -7.20 -6.23
C LYS A 21 19.36 -8.59 -6.24
N GLY A 22 18.08 -8.67 -5.90
CA GLY A 22 17.33 -9.93 -5.88
C GLY A 22 17.24 -10.62 -7.24
N PHE A 23 17.30 -9.87 -8.35
CA PHE A 23 17.23 -10.43 -9.70
C PHE A 23 18.39 -11.34 -10.08
N TRP A 24 19.50 -11.29 -9.37
CA TRP A 24 20.67 -12.17 -9.58
C TRP A 24 20.55 -13.52 -8.86
N ILE A 25 19.59 -13.68 -7.94
CA ILE A 25 19.46 -14.90 -7.13
C ILE A 25 19.24 -16.18 -7.97
N PRO A 26 18.41 -16.20 -9.03
CA PRO A 26 18.27 -17.40 -9.87
C PRO A 26 19.59 -17.88 -10.46
N PHE A 27 20.45 -16.95 -10.87
CA PHE A 27 21.78 -17.29 -11.41
C PHE A 27 22.70 -17.85 -10.32
N LEU A 28 22.71 -17.24 -9.13
CA LEU A 28 23.49 -17.71 -7.99
C LEU A 28 23.04 -19.09 -7.52
N LEU A 29 21.77 -19.47 -7.76
CA LEU A 29 21.19 -20.73 -7.36
C LEU A 29 21.13 -21.77 -8.51
N THR A 30 21.68 -21.47 -9.68
CA THR A 30 21.79 -22.44 -10.79
C THR A 30 22.45 -23.73 -10.30
N GLY A 31 21.81 -24.88 -10.54
CA GLY A 31 22.27 -26.20 -10.10
C GLY A 31 21.98 -26.52 -8.61
N CYS A 32 21.32 -25.64 -7.85
CA CYS A 32 20.87 -25.98 -6.50
C CYS A 32 19.57 -26.79 -6.47
N GLY A 33 18.90 -26.89 -7.63
CA GLY A 33 17.71 -27.74 -7.78
C GLY A 33 16.50 -27.27 -6.99
N CYS A 34 16.38 -26.00 -6.61
CA CYS A 34 15.19 -25.45 -5.96
C CYS A 34 14.58 -24.31 -6.78
N PRO A 35 13.26 -24.24 -6.90
CA PRO A 35 12.58 -23.11 -7.52
C PRO A 35 12.77 -21.82 -6.71
N VAL A 36 12.82 -20.70 -7.41
CA VAL A 36 12.98 -19.37 -6.79
C VAL A 36 11.76 -18.52 -7.13
N VAL A 37 11.11 -18.00 -6.11
CA VAL A 37 10.01 -17.02 -6.20
C VAL A 37 10.55 -15.64 -5.86
N TYR A 38 10.10 -14.62 -6.56
CA TYR A 38 10.42 -13.22 -6.26
C TYR A 38 9.18 -12.50 -5.75
N GLU A 39 9.31 -11.75 -4.67
CA GLU A 39 8.25 -10.92 -4.09
C GLU A 39 8.63 -9.45 -4.25
N ARG A 40 7.76 -8.67 -4.88
CA ARG A 40 7.95 -7.24 -5.03
C ARG A 40 6.86 -6.46 -4.30
N HIS A 41 7.27 -5.62 -3.37
CA HIS A 41 6.37 -4.89 -2.47
C HIS A 41 6.16 -3.42 -2.85
N VAL A 42 6.77 -2.95 -3.94
CA VAL A 42 6.68 -1.56 -4.39
C VAL A 42 6.30 -1.47 -5.87
N SER A 43 5.59 -0.39 -6.23
CA SER A 43 5.41 -0.02 -7.64
C SER A 43 6.75 0.27 -8.31
N ARG A 44 6.83 0.03 -9.60
CA ARG A 44 7.98 0.43 -10.42
C ARG A 44 8.25 1.94 -10.35
N LEU A 45 7.23 2.74 -10.06
CA LEU A 45 7.31 4.20 -9.99
C LEU A 45 8.22 4.72 -8.86
N ILE A 46 8.54 3.89 -7.85
CA ILE A 46 9.51 4.28 -6.81
C ILE A 46 10.88 4.65 -7.40
N GLN A 47 11.23 4.08 -8.54
CA GLN A 47 12.47 4.38 -9.23
C GLN A 47 12.39 5.67 -10.06
N ALA A 48 11.19 6.15 -10.35
CA ALA A 48 10.95 7.39 -11.09
C ALA A 48 11.18 8.65 -10.22
N ASP A 49 11.12 8.54 -8.90
CA ASP A 49 11.41 9.65 -7.97
C ASP A 49 12.93 9.95 -7.85
N GLY A 50 13.79 9.18 -8.55
CA GLY A 50 15.23 9.41 -8.58
C GLY A 50 15.69 10.27 -9.76
N LEU A 51 16.95 10.71 -9.73
CA LEU A 51 17.62 11.55 -10.74
C LEU A 51 17.91 10.83 -12.09
N LYS A 52 17.31 9.66 -12.33
CA LYS A 52 17.57 8.87 -13.54
C LYS A 52 16.83 9.43 -14.75
N SER A 53 17.48 9.50 -15.90
CA SER A 53 16.81 9.84 -17.16
C SER A 53 15.73 8.81 -17.51
N SER A 54 14.68 9.24 -18.20
CA SER A 54 13.60 8.35 -18.61
C SER A 54 14.07 7.16 -19.48
N ALA A 55 15.13 7.35 -20.27
CA ALA A 55 15.74 6.30 -21.08
C ALA A 55 16.43 5.23 -20.22
N LEU A 56 17.21 5.66 -19.21
CA LEU A 56 17.90 4.75 -18.30
C LEU A 56 16.90 3.91 -17.48
N MET A 57 15.80 4.53 -17.03
CA MET A 57 14.72 3.82 -16.33
C MET A 57 14.08 2.76 -17.23
N LYS A 58 13.78 3.09 -18.49
CA LYS A 58 13.21 2.13 -19.45
C LYS A 58 14.13 0.93 -19.66
N LEU A 59 15.44 1.17 -19.78
CA LEU A 59 16.44 0.12 -19.93
C LEU A 59 16.52 -0.76 -18.67
N GLU A 60 16.54 -0.15 -17.49
CA GLU A 60 16.54 -0.86 -16.21
C GLU A 60 15.30 -1.77 -16.07
N PHE A 61 14.10 -1.27 -16.40
CA PHE A 61 12.88 -2.07 -16.40
C PHE A 61 12.89 -3.19 -17.43
N ALA A 62 13.40 -2.93 -18.64
CA ALA A 62 13.54 -3.97 -19.66
C ALA A 62 14.43 -5.10 -19.16
N LEU A 63 15.57 -4.76 -18.52
CA LEU A 63 16.47 -5.72 -17.91
C LEU A 63 15.83 -6.47 -16.75
N MET A 64 15.15 -5.77 -15.83
CA MET A 64 14.43 -6.41 -14.72
C MET A 64 13.37 -7.39 -15.23
N ARG A 65 12.60 -7.03 -16.26
CA ARG A 65 11.63 -7.93 -16.91
C ARG A 65 12.29 -9.16 -17.54
N PHE A 66 13.42 -8.96 -18.23
CA PHE A 66 14.16 -10.08 -18.82
C PHE A 66 14.67 -11.04 -17.74
N LEU A 67 15.27 -10.51 -16.67
CA LEU A 67 15.73 -11.31 -15.54
C LEU A 67 14.57 -11.91 -14.73
N GLY A 68 13.47 -11.18 -14.60
CA GLY A 68 12.27 -11.60 -13.88
C GLY A 68 11.63 -12.88 -14.44
N LYS A 69 11.77 -13.13 -15.75
CA LYS A 69 11.32 -14.38 -16.39
C LYS A 69 12.08 -15.63 -15.91
N ARG A 70 13.21 -15.45 -15.24
CA ARG A 70 14.02 -16.55 -14.68
C ARG A 70 13.51 -17.08 -13.34
N PHE A 71 12.64 -16.33 -12.65
CA PHE A 71 11.97 -16.82 -11.45
C PHE A 71 10.88 -17.82 -11.83
N SER A 72 10.67 -18.81 -10.97
CA SER A 72 9.54 -19.73 -11.11
C SER A 72 8.21 -19.00 -11.06
N ARG A 73 8.10 -18.03 -10.17
CA ARG A 73 7.00 -17.03 -10.11
C ARG A 73 7.53 -15.69 -9.66
N PHE A 74 6.88 -14.65 -10.14
CA PHE A 74 7.11 -13.26 -9.77
C PHE A 74 5.83 -12.74 -9.12
N VAL A 75 5.85 -12.58 -7.80
CA VAL A 75 4.68 -12.19 -7.01
C VAL A 75 4.64 -10.68 -6.83
N VAL A 76 3.50 -10.10 -7.09
CA VAL A 76 3.16 -8.69 -6.88
C VAL A 76 1.92 -8.58 -6.00
N LEU A 77 1.64 -7.40 -5.45
CA LEU A 77 0.65 -7.26 -4.40
C LEU A 77 -0.76 -6.95 -4.89
N THR A 78 -0.89 -6.36 -6.09
CA THR A 78 -2.20 -5.94 -6.63
C THR A 78 -2.32 -6.21 -8.12
N PRO A 79 -3.55 -6.27 -8.67
CA PRO A 79 -3.78 -6.28 -10.11
C PRO A 79 -3.08 -5.13 -10.83
N GLY A 80 -3.10 -3.90 -10.27
CA GLY A 80 -2.39 -2.76 -10.84
C GLY A 80 -0.88 -2.98 -10.92
N ASN A 81 -0.26 -3.63 -9.93
CA ASN A 81 1.15 -4.02 -10.03
C ASN A 81 1.39 -5.07 -11.12
N ARG A 82 0.45 -6.00 -11.36
CA ARG A 82 0.58 -6.99 -12.43
C ARG A 82 0.69 -6.33 -13.80
N GLU A 83 -0.05 -5.26 -14.04
CA GLU A 83 0.02 -4.49 -15.29
C GLU A 83 1.39 -3.83 -15.48
N GLU A 84 2.07 -3.45 -14.39
CA GLU A 84 3.43 -2.93 -14.44
C GLU A 84 4.46 -3.98 -14.91
N TRP A 85 4.17 -5.28 -14.72
CA TRP A 85 5.05 -6.41 -14.99
C TRP A 85 4.43 -7.39 -15.99
N PRO A 86 4.34 -7.05 -17.29
CA PRO A 86 3.74 -7.91 -18.32
C PRO A 86 4.64 -9.12 -18.64
N MET A 87 4.67 -10.09 -17.73
CA MET A 87 5.37 -11.37 -17.84
C MET A 87 4.38 -12.51 -17.54
N ALA A 88 4.57 -13.67 -18.18
CA ALA A 88 3.66 -14.81 -18.01
C ALA A 88 3.70 -15.45 -16.62
N ASN A 89 4.81 -15.29 -15.89
CA ASN A 89 5.02 -15.89 -14.58
C ASN A 89 4.64 -14.98 -13.41
N VAL A 90 3.88 -13.89 -13.65
CA VAL A 90 3.42 -12.97 -12.61
C VAL A 90 2.17 -13.51 -11.93
N GLU A 91 2.20 -13.57 -10.61
CA GLU A 91 1.08 -13.91 -9.73
C GLU A 91 0.75 -12.72 -8.83
N VAL A 92 -0.52 -12.57 -8.47
CA VAL A 92 -0.96 -11.54 -7.52
C VAL A 92 -1.29 -12.20 -6.20
N ILE A 93 -0.52 -11.87 -5.15
CA ILE A 93 -0.79 -12.26 -3.77
C ILE A 93 -0.65 -11.02 -2.90
N PRO A 94 -1.72 -10.53 -2.29
CA PRO A 94 -1.71 -9.30 -1.52
C PRO A 94 -0.97 -9.45 -0.19
N ASN A 95 -0.66 -8.32 0.45
CA ASN A 95 -0.20 -8.33 1.82
C ASN A 95 -1.34 -8.75 2.76
N PRO A 96 -1.07 -9.57 3.79
CA PRO A 96 -2.06 -9.89 4.79
C PRO A 96 -2.32 -8.73 5.74
N LEU A 97 -3.52 -8.68 6.31
CA LEU A 97 -3.85 -7.76 7.40
C LEU A 97 -3.00 -8.07 8.64
N PRO A 98 -2.38 -7.07 9.26
CA PRO A 98 -1.63 -7.27 10.50
C PRO A 98 -2.55 -7.42 11.71
N PHE A 99 -3.81 -6.98 11.60
CA PHE A 99 -4.83 -7.07 12.64
C PHE A 99 -6.24 -6.92 12.04
N TYR A 100 -7.21 -7.46 12.77
CA TYR A 100 -8.64 -7.28 12.53
C TYR A 100 -9.36 -7.24 13.88
N PRO A 101 -9.56 -6.04 14.49
CA PRO A 101 -10.10 -5.93 15.85
C PRO A 101 -11.55 -6.44 15.92
N GLU A 102 -11.96 -7.00 17.06
CA GLU A 102 -13.33 -7.48 17.29
C GLU A 102 -14.35 -6.35 17.14
N ALA A 103 -14.13 -5.24 17.81
CA ALA A 103 -14.96 -4.05 17.71
C ALA A 103 -14.36 -3.03 16.72
N PRO A 104 -15.14 -2.49 15.79
CA PRO A 104 -14.71 -1.42 14.90
C PRO A 104 -14.65 -0.08 15.62
N SER A 105 -14.11 0.94 14.94
CA SER A 105 -14.25 2.34 15.33
C SER A 105 -15.74 2.70 15.51
N SER A 106 -16.03 3.51 16.51
CA SER A 106 -17.38 4.06 16.70
C SER A 106 -17.77 5.05 15.58
N GLY A 107 -16.80 5.60 14.87
CA GLY A 107 -17.01 6.61 13.83
C GLY A 107 -17.51 7.97 14.35
N LYS A 108 -17.52 8.16 15.69
CA LYS A 108 -18.08 9.37 16.34
C LYS A 108 -17.06 10.49 16.54
N GLU A 109 -15.77 10.15 16.68
CA GLU A 109 -14.73 11.16 16.82
C GLU A 109 -14.59 11.95 15.52
N LYS A 110 -14.55 13.27 15.61
CA LYS A 110 -14.35 14.17 14.46
C LYS A 110 -12.87 14.20 14.07
N ARG A 111 -12.38 13.06 13.65
CA ARG A 111 -10.96 12.79 13.43
C ARG A 111 -10.72 12.11 12.10
N VAL A 112 -9.87 12.72 11.28
CA VAL A 112 -9.28 12.13 10.09
C VAL A 112 -7.88 11.64 10.43
N ILE A 113 -7.54 10.41 10.07
CA ILE A 113 -6.19 9.86 10.25
C ILE A 113 -5.46 9.73 8.92
N ALA A 114 -4.17 10.06 8.90
CA ALA A 114 -3.24 9.73 7.84
C ALA A 114 -2.02 9.03 8.43
N VAL A 115 -1.47 8.03 7.73
CA VAL A 115 -0.35 7.23 8.25
C VAL A 115 0.73 7.04 7.19
N GLY A 116 1.98 7.32 7.56
CA GLY A 116 3.15 7.07 6.71
C GLY A 116 4.24 8.12 6.89
N LYS A 117 5.46 7.78 6.48
CA LYS A 117 6.60 8.71 6.51
C LYS A 117 6.31 9.94 5.66
N VAL A 118 6.69 11.12 6.12
CA VAL A 118 6.61 12.35 5.31
C VAL A 118 7.66 12.27 4.21
N SER A 119 7.17 12.13 2.97
CA SER A 119 8.02 11.94 1.78
C SER A 119 7.31 12.41 0.52
N PRO A 120 8.02 12.69 -0.58
CA PRO A 120 7.43 13.06 -1.86
C PRO A 120 6.39 12.06 -2.37
N GLN A 121 6.61 10.75 -2.13
CA GLN A 121 5.69 9.68 -2.47
C GLN A 121 4.32 9.89 -1.79
N LYS A 122 4.30 10.17 -0.49
CA LYS A 122 3.05 10.31 0.30
C LYS A 122 2.32 11.63 0.04
N ASN A 123 3.02 12.64 -0.51
CA ASN A 123 2.43 13.87 -1.05
C ASN A 123 1.51 14.61 -0.05
N TYR A 124 1.95 14.73 1.20
CA TYR A 124 1.13 15.35 2.26
C TYR A 124 0.87 16.84 2.05
N GLY A 125 1.64 17.53 1.21
CA GLY A 125 1.28 18.89 0.77
C GLY A 125 -0.06 18.94 0.03
N ALA A 126 -0.37 17.94 -0.79
CA ALA A 126 -1.68 17.84 -1.43
C ALA A 126 -2.80 17.53 -0.41
N LEU A 127 -2.51 16.71 0.61
CA LEU A 127 -3.45 16.45 1.71
C LEU A 127 -3.69 17.72 2.54
N LEU A 128 -2.65 18.49 2.85
CA LEU A 128 -2.76 19.77 3.54
C LEU A 128 -3.64 20.76 2.76
N ALA A 129 -3.42 20.87 1.45
CA ALA A 129 -4.23 21.72 0.59
C ALA A 129 -5.71 21.29 0.52
N ALA A 130 -5.97 19.97 0.51
CA ALA A 130 -7.34 19.43 0.59
C ALA A 130 -7.95 19.68 1.98
N TRP A 131 -7.17 19.45 3.04
CA TRP A 131 -7.57 19.69 4.42
C TRP A 131 -7.97 21.14 4.66
N LYS A 132 -7.18 22.11 4.20
CA LYS A 132 -7.49 23.53 4.31
C LYS A 132 -8.90 23.87 3.81
N LYS A 133 -9.31 23.27 2.67
CA LYS A 133 -10.64 23.47 2.09
C LYS A 133 -11.73 22.81 2.95
N ALA A 134 -11.53 21.55 3.32
CA ALA A 134 -12.52 20.78 4.08
C ALA A 134 -12.68 21.32 5.51
N HIS A 135 -11.59 21.64 6.20
CA HIS A 135 -11.61 22.19 7.56
C HIS A 135 -12.32 23.55 7.64
N GLY A 136 -12.20 24.39 6.60
CA GLY A 136 -12.92 25.66 6.55
C GLY A 136 -14.44 25.52 6.66
N LYS A 137 -15.01 24.38 6.27
CA LYS A 137 -16.44 24.08 6.41
C LYS A 137 -16.76 23.26 7.69
N PHE A 138 -15.77 22.55 8.21
CA PHE A 138 -15.92 21.63 9.35
C PHE A 138 -14.81 21.89 10.38
N PRO A 139 -14.80 23.06 11.03
CA PRO A 139 -13.69 23.50 11.90
C PRO A 139 -13.50 22.65 13.16
N GLU A 140 -14.49 21.87 13.54
CA GLU A 140 -14.44 20.97 14.69
C GLU A 140 -13.69 19.64 14.41
N TRP A 141 -13.34 19.34 13.13
CA TRP A 141 -12.59 18.15 12.77
C TRP A 141 -11.07 18.40 12.89
N LYS A 142 -10.35 17.33 13.22
CA LYS A 142 -8.88 17.33 13.25
C LYS A 142 -8.34 16.26 12.29
N LEU A 143 -7.22 16.56 11.61
CA LEU A 143 -6.45 15.61 10.87
C LEU A 143 -5.17 15.30 11.65
N GLU A 144 -4.95 14.02 11.93
CA GLU A 144 -3.76 13.54 12.64
C GLU A 144 -2.94 12.63 11.74
N LEU A 145 -1.71 13.05 11.46
CA LEU A 145 -0.74 12.31 10.66
C LEU A 145 0.27 11.63 11.57
N PHE A 146 0.33 10.30 11.47
CA PHE A 146 1.31 9.49 12.19
C PHE A 146 2.43 9.04 11.26
N GLY A 147 3.65 9.52 11.49
CA GLY A 147 4.77 9.15 10.64
C GLY A 147 6.07 9.86 10.96
N ALA A 148 7.18 9.31 10.46
CA ALA A 148 8.48 9.95 10.59
C ALA A 148 8.58 11.14 9.62
N GLU A 149 8.96 12.30 10.12
CA GLU A 149 9.30 13.46 9.31
C GLU A 149 10.67 13.24 8.65
N ARG A 150 10.68 13.16 7.31
CA ARG A 150 11.91 12.96 6.52
C ARG A 150 12.08 14.03 5.43
N ASP A 151 11.35 15.12 5.54
CA ASP A 151 11.34 16.23 4.60
C ASP A 151 12.10 17.47 5.12
N GLY A 152 12.78 17.33 6.26
CA GLY A 152 13.50 18.44 6.90
C GLY A 152 12.57 19.47 7.55
N GLY A 153 11.36 19.08 7.94
CA GLY A 153 10.38 19.95 8.60
C GLY A 153 9.54 20.81 7.65
N LYS A 154 9.66 20.64 6.35
CA LYS A 154 8.95 21.45 5.35
C LYS A 154 7.43 21.40 5.51
N LEU A 155 6.87 20.19 5.73
CA LEU A 155 5.43 20.05 5.94
C LEU A 155 4.97 20.82 7.19
N ARG A 156 5.75 20.80 8.27
CA ARG A 156 5.45 21.55 9.51
C ARG A 156 5.45 23.06 9.28
N GLU A 157 6.40 23.55 8.48
CA GLU A 157 6.44 24.97 8.09
C GLU A 157 5.26 25.36 7.21
N GLU A 158 4.86 24.49 6.28
CA GLU A 158 3.67 24.67 5.44
C GLU A 158 2.40 24.73 6.29
N ILE A 159 2.21 23.80 7.25
CA ILE A 159 1.07 23.80 8.17
C ILE A 159 0.99 25.14 8.93
N ARG A 160 2.13 25.63 9.45
CA ARG A 160 2.19 26.90 10.17
C ARG A 160 1.84 28.08 9.26
N ARG A 161 2.42 28.13 8.06
CA ARG A 161 2.13 29.19 7.09
C ARG A 161 0.66 29.26 6.72
N GLU A 162 -0.02 28.11 6.71
CA GLU A 162 -1.45 28.02 6.41
C GLU A 162 -2.34 28.25 7.64
N GLY A 163 -1.78 28.42 8.85
CA GLY A 163 -2.52 28.62 10.09
C GLY A 163 -3.34 27.42 10.53
N LEU A 164 -2.82 26.20 10.29
CA LEU A 164 -3.55 24.95 10.51
C LEU A 164 -2.95 24.08 11.62
N GLU A 165 -2.08 24.64 12.48
CA GLU A 165 -1.37 23.89 13.54
C GLU A 165 -2.32 23.25 14.56
N GLU A 166 -3.47 23.86 14.80
CA GLU A 166 -4.46 23.36 15.75
C GLU A 166 -5.36 22.26 15.16
N SER A 167 -5.35 22.09 13.84
CA SER A 167 -6.25 21.16 13.13
C SER A 167 -5.54 20.09 12.30
N PHE A 168 -4.29 20.33 11.86
CA PHE A 168 -3.44 19.35 11.16
C PHE A 168 -2.25 18.98 12.06
N LEU A 169 -2.37 17.90 12.80
CA LEU A 169 -1.44 17.50 13.84
C LEU A 169 -0.44 16.46 13.33
N LEU A 170 0.86 16.68 13.58
CA LEU A 170 1.92 15.72 13.22
C LEU A 170 2.34 14.94 14.45
N HIS A 171 2.27 13.63 14.38
CA HIS A 171 2.66 12.69 15.42
C HIS A 171 3.81 11.80 14.96
N PRO A 172 4.71 11.40 15.87
CA PRO A 172 5.74 10.41 15.57
C PRO A 172 5.12 9.05 15.22
N PRO A 173 5.88 8.13 14.59
CA PRO A 173 5.45 6.77 14.39
C PRO A 173 5.07 6.10 15.72
N THR A 174 3.99 5.32 15.70
CA THR A 174 3.52 4.59 16.87
C THR A 174 3.39 3.09 16.62
N ARG A 175 3.71 2.27 17.62
CA ARG A 175 3.43 0.83 17.58
C ARG A 175 1.96 0.50 17.90
N ARG A 176 1.18 1.50 18.36
CA ARG A 176 -0.23 1.35 18.73
C ARG A 176 -1.16 1.89 17.64
N ILE A 177 -0.76 1.80 16.39
CA ILE A 177 -1.49 2.41 15.27
C ILE A 177 -2.94 1.91 15.16
N MET A 178 -3.20 0.64 15.47
CA MET A 178 -4.56 0.09 15.51
C MET A 178 -5.47 0.91 16.44
N ARG A 179 -4.97 1.31 17.63
CA ARG A 179 -5.72 2.16 18.57
C ARG A 179 -6.05 3.53 17.95
N GLU A 180 -5.14 4.09 17.17
CA GLU A 180 -5.35 5.38 16.51
C GLU A 180 -6.37 5.27 15.39
N TYR A 181 -6.38 4.18 14.61
CA TYR A 181 -7.45 3.90 13.67
C TYR A 181 -8.82 3.77 14.37
N LEU A 182 -8.91 3.00 15.47
CA LEU A 182 -10.16 2.81 16.23
C LEU A 182 -10.74 4.12 16.80
N ARG A 183 -9.93 5.14 16.98
CA ARG A 183 -10.33 6.48 17.40
C ARG A 183 -10.58 7.43 16.23
N SER A 184 -10.54 6.95 15.00
CA SER A 184 -10.69 7.78 13.81
C SER A 184 -12.00 7.46 13.08
N SER A 185 -12.55 8.43 12.38
CA SER A 185 -13.78 8.30 11.62
C SER A 185 -13.57 8.25 10.12
N ILE A 186 -12.43 8.76 9.63
CA ILE A 186 -12.05 8.78 8.22
C ILE A 186 -10.55 8.55 8.14
N CYS A 187 -10.09 7.76 7.15
CA CYS A 187 -8.69 7.64 6.80
C CYS A 187 -8.42 8.37 5.49
N ALA A 188 -7.36 9.19 5.44
CA ALA A 188 -7.02 9.97 4.25
C ALA A 188 -5.65 9.60 3.69
N MET A 189 -5.57 9.41 2.35
CA MET A 189 -4.32 9.11 1.65
C MET A 189 -4.17 9.95 0.38
N SER A 190 -3.02 10.61 0.25
CA SER A 190 -2.71 11.50 -0.88
C SER A 190 -1.54 11.05 -1.73
N SER A 191 -1.16 9.78 -1.63
CA SER A 191 0.04 9.23 -2.28
C SER A 191 0.02 9.42 -3.80
N ARG A 192 1.21 9.56 -4.38
CA ARG A 192 1.41 9.61 -5.83
C ARG A 192 1.45 8.22 -6.46
N TYR A 193 1.91 7.24 -5.72
CA TYR A 193 1.96 5.81 -6.06
C TYR A 193 2.11 4.98 -4.79
N GLU A 194 1.68 3.73 -4.84
CA GLU A 194 1.81 2.75 -3.76
C GLU A 194 2.32 1.41 -4.30
N GLY A 195 2.75 0.52 -3.42
CA GLY A 195 2.92 -0.90 -3.73
C GLY A 195 1.65 -1.69 -3.44
N PHE A 196 0.96 -1.33 -2.35
CA PHE A 196 -0.31 -1.91 -1.92
C PHE A 196 -1.20 -0.86 -1.26
N GLY A 197 -0.70 -0.15 -0.26
CA GLY A 197 -1.50 0.80 0.51
C GLY A 197 -1.97 0.21 1.84
N MET A 198 -1.06 -0.42 2.60
CA MET A 198 -1.36 -1.07 3.88
C MET A 198 -2.24 -0.24 4.80
N MET A 199 -1.98 1.08 4.90
CA MET A 199 -2.77 1.96 5.75
C MET A 199 -4.27 1.98 5.41
N LEU A 200 -4.64 1.77 4.13
CA LEU A 200 -6.04 1.68 3.72
C LEU A 200 -6.67 0.39 4.24
N ALA A 201 -6.01 -0.74 4.02
CA ALA A 201 -6.48 -2.04 4.50
C ALA A 201 -6.57 -2.08 6.04
N GLU A 202 -5.60 -1.50 6.74
CA GLU A 202 -5.58 -1.38 8.20
C GLU A 202 -6.74 -0.52 8.73
N ALA A 203 -6.98 0.65 8.11
CA ALA A 203 -8.10 1.53 8.47
C ALA A 203 -9.45 0.83 8.24
N MET A 204 -9.62 0.20 7.07
CA MET A 204 -10.82 -0.55 6.72
C MET A 204 -11.07 -1.72 7.69
N ALA A 205 -10.03 -2.43 8.13
CA ALA A 205 -10.14 -3.48 9.15
C ALA A 205 -10.64 -2.94 10.49
N CYS A 206 -10.30 -1.70 10.81
CA CYS A 206 -10.82 -0.99 11.99
C CYS A 206 -12.21 -0.38 11.78
N GLY A 207 -12.86 -0.56 10.62
CA GLY A 207 -14.14 0.07 10.31
C GLY A 207 -14.03 1.58 10.06
N VAL A 208 -12.94 2.02 9.47
CA VAL A 208 -12.70 3.42 9.11
C VAL A 208 -12.71 3.54 7.59
N PRO A 209 -13.71 4.21 6.99
CA PRO A 209 -13.79 4.40 5.54
C PRO A 209 -12.65 5.32 5.07
N CYS A 210 -12.17 5.04 3.88
CA CYS A 210 -11.00 5.72 3.33
C CYS A 210 -11.37 6.74 2.25
N VAL A 211 -10.64 7.86 2.23
CA VAL A 211 -10.60 8.83 1.13
C VAL A 211 -9.20 8.85 0.58
N ALA A 212 -9.00 8.53 -0.69
CA ALA A 212 -7.67 8.42 -1.27
C ALA A 212 -7.60 9.00 -2.69
N PHE A 213 -6.41 9.44 -3.11
CA PHE A 213 -6.14 9.51 -4.53
C PHE A 213 -6.11 8.11 -5.13
N ASP A 214 -6.72 7.93 -6.29
CA ASP A 214 -6.65 6.70 -7.09
C ASP A 214 -5.30 6.65 -7.83
N CYS A 215 -4.23 6.61 -7.05
CA CYS A 215 -2.88 6.55 -7.60
C CYS A 215 -2.55 5.12 -8.07
N PRO A 216 -1.57 4.96 -8.97
CA PRO A 216 -1.15 3.64 -9.43
C PRO A 216 -0.82 2.69 -8.27
N CYS A 217 -1.38 1.48 -8.36
CA CYS A 217 -1.19 0.33 -7.49
C CYS A 217 -1.67 0.54 -6.04
N GLY A 218 -2.80 -0.01 -5.71
CA GLY A 218 -3.31 -0.10 -4.34
C GLY A 218 -4.67 0.52 -4.12
N PRO A 219 -4.87 1.86 -4.13
CA PRO A 219 -6.14 2.45 -3.76
C PRO A 219 -7.34 1.92 -4.54
N GLY A 220 -7.29 1.93 -5.88
CA GLY A 220 -8.34 1.39 -6.73
C GLY A 220 -8.47 -0.14 -6.66
N ASP A 221 -7.41 -0.86 -6.24
CA ASP A 221 -7.45 -2.30 -6.01
C ASP A 221 -8.08 -2.66 -4.63
N ILE A 222 -8.04 -1.72 -3.66
CA ILE A 222 -8.50 -1.93 -2.29
C ILE A 222 -9.90 -1.36 -2.07
N ILE A 223 -10.13 -0.12 -2.48
CA ILE A 223 -11.35 0.65 -2.24
C ILE A 223 -12.33 0.45 -3.40
N ARG A 224 -13.57 0.08 -3.09
CA ARG A 224 -14.70 0.16 -4.02
C ARG A 224 -15.31 1.55 -3.92
N HIS A 225 -14.98 2.40 -4.90
CA HIS A 225 -15.43 3.79 -4.92
C HIS A 225 -16.96 3.92 -4.76
N GLY A 226 -17.37 4.76 -3.81
CA GLY A 226 -18.78 5.00 -3.52
C GLY A 226 -19.46 3.92 -2.66
N GLU A 227 -18.81 2.76 -2.43
CA GLU A 227 -19.37 1.68 -1.61
C GLU A 227 -18.74 1.63 -0.21
N ASP A 228 -17.41 1.54 -0.14
CA ASP A 228 -16.65 1.34 1.09
C ASP A 228 -15.55 2.39 1.33
N GLY A 229 -15.48 3.39 0.44
CA GLY A 229 -14.61 4.53 0.51
C GLY A 229 -14.75 5.41 -0.74
N LEU A 230 -13.97 6.47 -0.81
CA LEU A 230 -14.00 7.43 -1.90
C LEU A 230 -12.62 7.58 -2.54
N LEU A 231 -12.60 7.53 -3.86
CA LEU A 231 -11.40 7.76 -4.67
C LEU A 231 -11.51 9.11 -5.38
N ALA A 232 -10.44 9.88 -5.34
CA ALA A 232 -10.27 11.10 -6.10
C ALA A 232 -9.18 10.90 -7.16
N ARG A 233 -9.30 11.53 -8.30
CA ARG A 233 -8.29 11.46 -9.37
C ARG A 233 -6.92 11.94 -8.86
N PRO A 234 -5.81 11.28 -9.24
CA PRO A 234 -4.48 11.65 -8.80
C PRO A 234 -4.18 13.14 -9.02
N GLY A 235 -3.73 13.82 -7.96
CA GLY A 235 -3.40 15.25 -8.00
C GLY A 235 -4.59 16.22 -8.02
N LYS A 236 -5.84 15.76 -8.11
CA LYS A 236 -7.03 16.60 -8.06
C LYS A 236 -7.42 16.92 -6.61
N VAL A 237 -6.69 17.87 -6.03
CA VAL A 237 -6.86 18.30 -4.62
C VAL A 237 -8.31 18.69 -4.29
N ALA A 238 -9.02 19.33 -5.23
CA ALA A 238 -10.41 19.71 -5.01
C ALA A 238 -11.33 18.49 -4.85
N GLU A 239 -11.10 17.42 -5.61
CA GLU A 239 -11.87 16.18 -5.49
C GLU A 239 -11.60 15.48 -4.15
N LEU A 240 -10.32 15.44 -3.72
CA LEU A 240 -9.95 14.91 -2.41
C LEU A 240 -10.61 15.69 -1.27
N ALA A 241 -10.64 17.03 -1.37
CA ALA A 241 -11.33 17.89 -0.43
C ALA A 241 -12.83 17.61 -0.40
N SER A 242 -13.48 17.55 -1.56
CA SER A 242 -14.92 17.26 -1.65
C SER A 242 -15.27 15.88 -1.08
N ALA A 243 -14.42 14.87 -1.29
CA ALA A 243 -14.62 13.55 -0.72
C ALA A 243 -14.48 13.56 0.82
N LEU A 244 -13.52 14.31 1.37
CA LEU A 244 -13.41 14.54 2.81
C LEU A 244 -14.65 15.25 3.36
N GLU A 245 -15.06 16.37 2.75
CA GLU A 245 -16.25 17.13 3.14
C GLU A 245 -17.51 16.26 3.16
N LEU A 246 -17.68 15.42 2.13
CA LEU A 246 -18.84 14.51 2.04
C LEU A 246 -18.90 13.55 3.22
N LEU A 247 -17.76 12.93 3.59
CA LEU A 247 -17.72 12.02 4.72
C LEU A 247 -17.74 12.75 6.07
N MET A 248 -17.17 13.94 6.19
CA MET A 248 -17.21 14.74 7.41
C MET A 248 -18.64 15.19 7.72
N GLY A 249 -19.39 15.60 6.71
CA GLY A 249 -20.77 16.10 6.85
C GLY A 249 -21.86 15.02 6.87
N ASN A 250 -21.57 13.76 6.51
CA ASN A 250 -22.59 12.72 6.39
C ASN A 250 -22.26 11.48 7.22
N GLU A 251 -22.72 11.47 8.47
CA GLU A 251 -22.49 10.36 9.41
C GLU A 251 -23.11 9.04 8.93
N LYS A 252 -24.32 9.07 8.36
CA LYS A 252 -25.00 7.87 7.86
C LYS A 252 -24.21 7.21 6.73
N LEU A 253 -23.74 8.02 5.76
CA LEU A 253 -22.89 7.52 4.67
C LEU A 253 -21.59 6.97 5.21
N ARG A 254 -20.93 7.68 6.12
CA ARG A 254 -19.68 7.28 6.76
C ARG A 254 -19.84 5.93 7.47
N SER A 255 -20.90 5.75 8.27
CA SER A 255 -21.19 4.50 8.96
C SER A 255 -21.51 3.34 8.01
N SER A 256 -22.26 3.59 6.94
CA SER A 256 -22.53 2.60 5.90
C SER A 256 -21.26 2.15 5.19
N MET A 257 -20.42 3.09 4.78
CA MET A 257 -19.12 2.79 4.15
C MET A 257 -18.19 2.04 5.12
N ALA A 258 -18.17 2.41 6.39
CA ALA A 258 -17.37 1.74 7.42
C ALA A 258 -17.71 0.24 7.53
N ALA A 259 -18.98 -0.10 7.56
CA ALA A 259 -19.42 -1.50 7.62
C ALA A 259 -19.00 -2.28 6.37
N LYS A 260 -19.20 -1.71 5.18
CA LYS A 260 -18.81 -2.32 3.91
C LYS A 260 -17.28 -2.45 3.78
N ALA A 261 -16.53 -1.42 4.21
CA ALA A 261 -15.06 -1.43 4.21
C ALA A 261 -14.52 -2.59 5.03
N ARG A 262 -15.07 -2.76 6.23
CA ARG A 262 -14.67 -3.84 7.13
C ARG A 262 -14.97 -5.23 6.54
N GLU A 263 -16.09 -5.41 5.86
CA GLU A 263 -16.40 -6.66 5.18
C GLU A 263 -15.48 -6.91 3.98
N ASN A 264 -15.31 -5.91 3.14
CA ASN A 264 -14.48 -6.01 1.94
C ASN A 264 -13.04 -6.42 2.25
N VAL A 265 -12.45 -5.86 3.30
CA VAL A 265 -11.03 -6.06 3.63
C VAL A 265 -10.73 -7.46 4.18
N LYS A 266 -11.73 -8.26 4.58
CA LYS A 266 -11.57 -9.66 5.02
C LYS A 266 -10.88 -10.53 3.97
N ARG A 267 -10.96 -10.18 2.69
CA ARG A 267 -10.21 -10.88 1.63
C ARG A 267 -8.70 -10.85 1.82
N TYR A 268 -8.20 -9.97 2.65
CA TYR A 268 -6.79 -9.85 3.03
C TYR A 268 -6.49 -10.47 4.40
N ALA A 269 -7.41 -11.27 4.97
CA ALA A 269 -7.16 -11.98 6.21
C ALA A 269 -5.90 -12.86 6.09
N ALA A 270 -5.15 -12.97 7.17
CA ALA A 270 -3.86 -13.68 7.17
C ALA A 270 -4.00 -15.12 6.68
N GLU A 271 -5.07 -15.80 7.09
CA GLU A 271 -5.36 -17.19 6.71
C GLU A 271 -5.65 -17.30 5.20
N THR A 272 -6.38 -16.32 4.64
CA THR A 272 -6.69 -16.28 3.20
C THR A 272 -5.43 -16.07 2.37
N VAL A 273 -4.58 -15.14 2.78
CA VAL A 273 -3.33 -14.85 2.07
C VAL A 273 -2.33 -16.00 2.23
N ALA A 274 -2.23 -16.60 3.41
CA ALA A 274 -1.39 -17.78 3.64
C ALA A 274 -1.82 -18.97 2.78
N ALA A 275 -3.13 -19.20 2.61
CA ALA A 275 -3.64 -20.24 1.72
C ALA A 275 -3.28 -19.99 0.24
N GLN A 276 -3.25 -18.72 -0.21
CA GLN A 276 -2.79 -18.37 -1.56
C GLN A 276 -1.31 -18.69 -1.75
N TRP A 277 -0.47 -18.38 -0.78
CA TRP A 277 0.96 -18.74 -0.79
C TRP A 277 1.19 -20.24 -0.77
N ASP A 278 0.49 -20.99 0.10
CA ASP A 278 0.58 -22.46 0.13
C ASP A 278 0.16 -23.06 -1.22
N GLY A 279 -0.94 -22.60 -1.79
CA GLY A 279 -1.39 -23.01 -3.12
C GLY A 279 -0.35 -22.71 -4.21
N LEU A 280 0.29 -21.53 -4.20
CA LEU A 280 1.36 -21.19 -5.12
C LEU A 280 2.56 -22.15 -4.99
N PHE A 281 3.04 -22.39 -3.77
CA PHE A 281 4.18 -23.27 -3.54
C PHE A 281 3.88 -24.72 -3.97
N ARG A 282 2.68 -25.24 -3.69
CA ARG A 282 2.24 -26.57 -4.13
C ARG A 282 2.22 -26.68 -5.65
N ARG A 283 1.68 -25.69 -6.37
CA ARG A 283 1.69 -25.68 -7.86
C ARG A 283 3.11 -25.73 -8.40
N ILE A 284 4.01 -24.88 -7.90
CA ILE A 284 5.41 -24.86 -8.31
C ILE A 284 6.09 -26.22 -8.13
N LEU A 285 5.85 -26.89 -7.00
CA LEU A 285 6.43 -28.20 -6.71
C LEU A 285 5.84 -29.32 -7.55
N GLN A 286 4.55 -29.24 -7.90
CA GLN A 286 3.88 -30.21 -8.80
C GLN A 286 4.37 -30.05 -10.25
N GLU A 287 4.44 -28.84 -10.77
CA GLU A 287 4.97 -28.54 -12.11
C GLU A 287 6.39 -29.11 -12.29
N ARG A 288 7.19 -29.01 -11.25
CA ARG A 288 8.54 -29.56 -11.25
C ARG A 288 8.58 -31.09 -11.28
N LYS A 289 7.65 -31.76 -10.56
CA LYS A 289 7.57 -33.23 -10.56
C LYS A 289 7.02 -33.78 -11.88
N GLY A 290 6.08 -33.05 -12.50
CA GLY A 290 5.45 -33.42 -13.76
C GLY A 290 6.28 -33.08 -15.02
N GLY A 291 7.20 -32.12 -14.93
CA GLY A 291 8.20 -31.83 -15.94
C GLY A 291 9.32 -32.88 -15.86
N LYS A 292 9.22 -33.96 -16.67
CA LYS A 292 10.38 -34.82 -16.93
C LYS A 292 11.48 -34.01 -17.63
N PRO A 293 12.75 -34.42 -17.45
CA PRO A 293 13.95 -33.66 -17.81
C PRO A 293 13.99 -33.18 -19.23
#